data_a79ad448d55a772676320b39f80ee8d0
#
_entry.id   a79ad448d55a772676320b39f80ee8d0
#
_cell.length_a   1.000
_cell.length_b   1.000
_cell.length_c   1.000
_cell.angle_alpha   90.00
_cell.angle_beta   90.00
_cell.angle_gamma   90.00
#
_symmetry.space_group_name_H-M   'P 1'
#
loop_
_entity.id
_entity.type
_entity.pdbx_description
1 polymer ?
#
loop_
_entity_poly.entity_id
_entity_poly.type
_entity_poly.pdbx_seq_one_letter_code
_entity_poly.pdbx_strand_id
1 'polypeptide(L)'
;MNIHHLELFFYVAKYEGIAGAVRNMPYGIQQPAVSAQVIQLENDLGTTLFQRRPFELTPAGEELFQFVEPFFGQLKPVADHIRGGAAQAIRIGASSVVFREHLPQLLASAREEFPALHPMLRVGIQPEIEKWLLDNEIDLGVTVIDAKPPPELKSEKLLELPVVLV
;
A
#
# COMPACT_ATOMS: atom_id res chain seq x y z
N MET A 1 4.17 -21.37 -14.69
CA MET A 1 4.10 -20.29 -13.68
C MET A 1 3.19 -20.72 -12.54
N ASN A 2 3.66 -20.66 -11.27
CA ASN A 2 2.94 -21.11 -10.08
C ASN A 2 2.63 -19.86 -9.21
N ILE A 3 1.41 -19.77 -8.63
CA ILE A 3 1.00 -18.64 -7.80
C ILE A 3 1.86 -18.49 -6.54
N HIS A 4 2.35 -19.59 -5.97
CA HIS A 4 3.28 -19.56 -4.85
C HIS A 4 4.64 -18.95 -5.23
N HIS A 5 5.14 -19.20 -6.44
CA HIS A 5 6.36 -18.55 -6.92
C HIS A 5 6.15 -17.04 -7.11
N LEU A 6 4.96 -16.61 -7.55
CA LEU A 6 4.60 -15.18 -7.64
C LEU A 6 4.51 -14.53 -6.26
N GLU A 7 3.98 -15.23 -5.26
CA GLU A 7 3.96 -14.77 -3.87
C GLU A 7 5.37 -14.57 -3.33
N LEU A 8 6.26 -15.54 -3.52
CA LEU A 8 7.65 -15.44 -3.09
C LEU A 8 8.38 -14.28 -3.79
N PHE A 9 8.17 -14.13 -5.10
CA PHE A 9 8.68 -13.02 -5.87
C PHE A 9 8.19 -11.68 -5.30
N PHE A 10 6.89 -11.54 -5.02
CA PHE A 10 6.32 -10.33 -4.42
C PHE A 10 7.02 -9.96 -3.10
N TYR A 11 7.20 -10.92 -2.18
CA TYR A 11 7.90 -10.66 -0.93
C TYR A 11 9.37 -10.27 -1.15
N VAL A 12 10.08 -10.93 -2.07
CA VAL A 12 11.48 -10.62 -2.37
C VAL A 12 11.61 -9.22 -2.99
N ALA A 13 10.72 -8.83 -3.88
CA ALA A 13 10.66 -7.48 -4.46
C ALA A 13 10.35 -6.42 -3.39
N LYS A 14 9.29 -6.63 -2.62
CA LYS A 14 8.79 -5.68 -1.62
C LYS A 14 9.79 -5.40 -0.49
N TYR A 15 10.55 -6.40 -0.08
CA TYR A 15 11.51 -6.30 1.03
C TYR A 15 12.98 -6.27 0.57
N GLU A 16 13.20 -5.94 -0.70
CA GLU A 16 14.50 -5.68 -1.32
C GLU A 16 15.50 -6.81 -1.08
N GLY A 17 15.04 -8.05 -1.21
CA GLY A 17 15.89 -9.23 -1.13
C GLY A 17 15.33 -10.41 -0.36
N ILE A 18 15.98 -11.57 -0.55
CA ILE A 18 15.55 -12.85 0.03
C ILE A 18 15.55 -12.82 1.56
N ALA A 19 16.56 -12.23 2.19
CA ALA A 19 16.64 -12.16 3.64
C ALA A 19 15.54 -11.28 4.25
N GLY A 20 15.18 -10.19 3.59
CA GLY A 20 14.05 -9.33 3.93
C GLY A 20 12.72 -10.08 3.78
N ALA A 21 12.53 -10.75 2.66
CA ALA A 21 11.35 -11.56 2.38
C ALA A 21 11.09 -12.61 3.46
N VAL A 22 12.08 -13.45 3.76
CA VAL A 22 11.97 -14.54 4.76
C VAL A 22 11.55 -14.04 6.15
N ARG A 23 12.04 -12.87 6.57
CA ARG A 23 11.66 -12.27 7.86
C ARG A 23 10.22 -11.76 7.93
N ASN A 24 9.65 -11.42 6.78
CA ASN A 24 8.33 -10.78 6.68
C ASN A 24 7.24 -11.68 6.10
N MET A 25 7.57 -12.92 5.71
CA MET A 25 6.57 -13.89 5.28
C MET A 25 5.73 -14.37 6.46
N PRO A 26 4.41 -14.59 6.25
CA PRO A 26 3.50 -15.02 7.30
C PRO A 26 3.67 -16.50 7.71
N TYR A 27 4.57 -17.22 7.06
CA TYR A 27 4.89 -18.64 7.33
C TYR A 27 6.40 -18.88 7.28
N GLY A 28 6.83 -19.94 7.96
CA GLY A 28 8.25 -20.28 8.03
C GLY A 28 8.76 -20.86 6.72
N ILE A 29 9.72 -20.18 6.10
CA ILE A 29 10.43 -20.64 4.89
C ILE A 29 11.90 -20.27 5.00
N GLN A 30 12.78 -21.09 4.41
CA GLN A 30 14.21 -20.84 4.45
C GLN A 30 14.71 -20.12 3.17
N GLN A 31 15.73 -19.29 3.30
CA GLN A 31 16.31 -18.55 2.18
C GLN A 31 16.66 -19.41 0.96
N PRO A 32 17.28 -20.60 1.09
CA PRO A 32 17.57 -21.44 -0.07
C PRO A 32 16.32 -21.86 -0.85
N ALA A 33 15.21 -22.14 -0.13
CA ALA A 33 13.95 -22.52 -0.76
C ALA A 33 13.34 -21.34 -1.55
N VAL A 34 13.33 -20.14 -0.95
CA VAL A 34 12.87 -18.92 -1.64
C VAL A 34 13.71 -18.69 -2.90
N SER A 35 15.05 -18.75 -2.77
CA SER A 35 15.94 -18.55 -3.91
C SER A 35 15.70 -19.54 -5.05
N ALA A 36 15.52 -20.83 -4.71
CA ALA A 36 15.29 -21.87 -5.73
C ALA A 36 13.94 -21.65 -6.48
N GLN A 37 12.89 -21.27 -5.76
CA GLN A 37 11.57 -21.08 -6.35
C GLN A 37 11.48 -19.78 -7.17
N VAL A 38 12.19 -18.73 -6.77
CA VAL A 38 12.33 -17.52 -7.59
C VAL A 38 13.10 -17.81 -8.89
N ILE A 39 14.20 -18.57 -8.82
CA ILE A 39 14.92 -19.01 -10.02
C ILE A 39 14.03 -19.86 -10.93
N GLN A 40 13.18 -20.72 -10.34
CA GLN A 40 12.22 -21.49 -11.15
C GLN A 40 11.22 -20.58 -11.86
N LEU A 41 10.75 -19.51 -11.21
CA LEU A 41 9.89 -18.51 -11.84
C LEU A 41 10.59 -17.80 -13.00
N GLU A 42 11.84 -17.39 -12.82
CA GLU A 42 12.68 -16.78 -13.86
C GLU A 42 12.84 -17.74 -15.08
N ASN A 43 13.07 -19.02 -14.79
CA ASN A 43 13.17 -20.05 -15.85
C ASN A 43 11.82 -20.24 -16.59
N ASP A 44 10.71 -20.28 -15.86
CA ASP A 44 9.38 -20.42 -16.45
C ASP A 44 9.04 -19.23 -17.37
N LEU A 45 9.52 -18.04 -17.03
CA LEU A 45 9.29 -16.81 -17.81
C LEU A 45 10.36 -16.57 -18.89
N GLY A 46 11.48 -17.28 -18.84
CA GLY A 46 12.61 -17.12 -19.76
C GLY A 46 13.36 -15.79 -19.60
N THR A 47 13.22 -15.13 -18.46
CA THR A 47 13.87 -13.85 -18.17
C THR A 47 14.24 -13.72 -16.69
N THR A 48 15.26 -12.91 -16.39
CA THR A 48 15.63 -12.59 -15.00
C THR A 48 14.76 -11.45 -14.48
N LEU A 49 14.30 -11.59 -13.24
CA LEU A 49 13.44 -10.59 -12.57
C LEU A 49 14.24 -9.69 -11.63
N PHE A 50 15.42 -10.14 -11.19
CA PHE A 50 16.26 -9.41 -10.25
C PHE A 50 17.71 -9.33 -10.73
N GLN A 51 18.34 -8.19 -10.50
CA GLN A 51 19.79 -8.10 -10.35
C GLN A 51 20.13 -8.41 -8.89
N ARG A 52 21.17 -9.19 -8.67
CA ARG A 52 21.50 -9.68 -7.32
C ARG A 52 22.55 -8.83 -6.59
N ARG A 53 23.30 -8.02 -7.31
CA ARG A 53 24.37 -7.14 -6.77
C ARG A 53 24.57 -5.92 -7.66
N PRO A 54 24.13 -4.70 -7.24
CA PRO A 54 23.19 -4.47 -6.14
C PRO A 54 21.87 -5.19 -6.37
N PHE A 55 21.04 -5.35 -5.31
CA PHE A 55 19.68 -5.90 -5.48
C PHE A 55 18.79 -4.84 -6.12
N GLU A 56 18.30 -5.12 -7.31
CA GLU A 56 17.41 -4.25 -8.08
C GLU A 56 16.47 -5.11 -8.93
N LEU A 57 15.25 -4.63 -9.15
CA LEU A 57 14.36 -5.24 -10.13
C LEU A 57 14.86 -4.97 -11.54
N THR A 58 14.72 -5.96 -12.41
CA THR A 58 14.86 -5.73 -13.86
C THR A 58 13.59 -5.07 -14.40
N PRO A 59 13.56 -4.52 -15.62
CA PRO A 59 12.32 -4.02 -16.22
C PRO A 59 11.19 -5.06 -16.25
N ALA A 60 11.51 -6.33 -16.51
CA ALA A 60 10.56 -7.44 -16.43
C ALA A 60 10.11 -7.71 -14.98
N GLY A 61 11.01 -7.55 -14.00
CA GLY A 61 10.70 -7.64 -12.59
C GLY A 61 9.78 -6.51 -12.13
N GLU A 62 10.02 -5.28 -12.58
CA GLU A 62 9.14 -4.13 -12.27
C GLU A 62 7.73 -4.33 -12.84
N GLU A 63 7.62 -4.75 -14.10
CA GLU A 63 6.34 -5.04 -14.74
C GLU A 63 5.57 -6.13 -13.98
N LEU A 64 6.24 -7.23 -13.64
CA LEU A 64 5.62 -8.30 -12.87
C LEU A 64 5.23 -7.85 -11.46
N PHE A 65 6.06 -7.04 -10.81
CA PHE A 65 5.76 -6.53 -9.47
C PHE A 65 4.54 -5.64 -9.46
N GLN A 66 4.43 -4.69 -10.38
CA GLN A 66 3.25 -3.83 -10.55
C GLN A 66 1.97 -4.65 -10.78
N PHE A 67 2.08 -5.76 -11.50
CA PHE A 67 0.94 -6.65 -11.75
C PHE A 67 0.51 -7.44 -10.49
N VAL A 68 1.45 -7.96 -9.70
CA VAL A 68 1.14 -8.84 -8.55
C VAL A 68 0.91 -8.09 -7.24
N GLU A 69 1.47 -6.90 -7.08
CA GLU A 69 1.42 -6.11 -5.85
C GLU A 69 -0.02 -5.79 -5.39
N PRO A 70 -0.94 -5.32 -6.27
CA PRO A 70 -2.32 -5.04 -5.85
C PRO A 70 -3.03 -6.27 -5.28
N PHE A 71 -2.75 -7.46 -5.80
CA PHE A 71 -3.35 -8.71 -5.34
C PHE A 71 -2.75 -9.16 -4.00
N PHE A 72 -1.43 -9.38 -3.93
CA PHE A 72 -0.80 -9.88 -2.71
C PHE A 72 -0.81 -8.85 -1.57
N GLY A 73 -0.78 -7.57 -1.89
CA GLY A 73 -0.89 -6.48 -0.92
C GLY A 73 -2.24 -6.42 -0.22
N GLN A 74 -3.31 -6.87 -0.89
CA GLN A 74 -4.67 -6.86 -0.35
C GLN A 74 -5.06 -8.15 0.39
N LEU A 75 -4.31 -9.24 0.26
CA LEU A 75 -4.68 -10.53 0.87
C LEU A 75 -4.83 -10.44 2.39
N LYS A 76 -3.88 -9.81 3.08
CA LYS A 76 -3.94 -9.67 4.53
C LYS A 76 -5.09 -8.76 4.98
N PRO A 77 -5.26 -7.53 4.45
CA PRO A 77 -6.42 -6.70 4.75
C PRO A 77 -7.77 -7.40 4.55
N VAL A 78 -7.94 -8.12 3.44
CA VAL A 78 -9.18 -8.87 3.15
C VAL A 78 -9.36 -10.02 4.14
N ALA A 79 -8.32 -10.78 4.44
CA ALA A 79 -8.39 -11.87 5.42
C ALA A 79 -8.76 -11.37 6.81
N ASP A 80 -8.19 -10.24 7.25
CA ASP A 80 -8.49 -9.62 8.54
C ASP A 80 -9.93 -9.09 8.57
N HIS A 81 -10.43 -8.53 7.47
CA HIS A 81 -11.83 -8.14 7.31
C HIS A 81 -12.80 -9.33 7.41
N ILE A 82 -12.52 -10.43 6.71
CA ILE A 82 -13.37 -11.65 6.70
C ILE A 82 -13.39 -12.32 8.07
N ARG A 83 -12.28 -12.33 8.81
CA ARG A 83 -12.19 -12.96 10.14
C ARG A 83 -13.02 -12.25 11.21
N GLY A 84 -13.72 -11.19 10.85
CA GLY A 84 -14.55 -10.42 11.80
C GLY A 84 -13.71 -9.73 12.87
N GLY A 85 -12.43 -9.60 12.65
CA GLY A 85 -11.57 -8.63 13.31
C GLY A 85 -11.98 -7.25 12.84
N ALA A 86 -13.22 -6.87 13.15
CA ALA A 86 -13.81 -5.59 12.82
C ALA A 86 -13.31 -4.49 13.78
N ALA A 87 -12.03 -4.37 13.93
CA ALA A 87 -11.46 -3.06 13.90
C ALA A 87 -11.67 -2.59 12.47
N GLN A 88 -12.63 -1.73 12.23
CA GLN A 88 -12.81 -1.08 10.95
C GLN A 88 -11.56 -0.23 10.72
N ALA A 89 -10.48 -0.86 10.27
CA ALA A 89 -9.27 -0.15 9.95
C ALA A 89 -9.55 0.67 8.70
N ILE A 90 -9.55 1.97 8.85
CA ILE A 90 -9.60 2.92 7.74
C ILE A 90 -8.22 3.55 7.58
N ARG A 91 -7.67 3.48 6.38
CA ARG A 91 -6.38 4.09 6.04
C ARG A 91 -6.64 5.49 5.48
N ILE A 92 -6.17 6.51 6.16
CA ILE A 92 -6.44 7.90 5.82
C ILE A 92 -5.11 8.60 5.47
N GLY A 93 -5.01 9.14 4.26
CA GLY A 93 -3.97 10.08 3.88
C GLY A 93 -4.45 11.52 4.10
N ALA A 94 -3.66 12.34 4.75
CA ALA A 94 -4.03 13.73 4.98
C ALA A 94 -2.84 14.69 4.76
N SER A 95 -3.14 15.91 4.30
CA SER A 95 -2.13 16.97 4.27
C SER A 95 -1.78 17.41 5.70
N SER A 96 -0.57 17.97 5.87
CA SER A 96 -0.04 18.35 7.20
C SER A 96 -0.93 19.37 7.92
N VAL A 97 -1.60 20.24 7.19
CA VAL A 97 -2.54 21.23 7.75
C VAL A 97 -3.80 20.54 8.25
N VAL A 98 -4.42 19.70 7.40
CA VAL A 98 -5.61 18.93 7.75
C VAL A 98 -5.34 18.00 8.92
N PHE A 99 -4.18 17.35 8.92
CA PHE A 99 -3.77 16.45 9.99
C PHE A 99 -3.73 17.12 11.36
N ARG A 100 -3.19 18.34 11.45
CA ARG A 100 -3.04 19.06 12.72
C ARG A 100 -4.31 19.75 13.19
N GLU A 101 -5.07 20.36 12.27
CA GLU A 101 -6.11 21.30 12.64
C GLU A 101 -7.52 20.69 12.60
N HIS A 102 -7.77 19.76 11.69
CA HIS A 102 -9.13 19.26 11.44
C HIS A 102 -9.31 17.78 11.78
N LEU A 103 -8.31 16.94 11.49
CA LEU A 103 -8.41 15.50 11.65
C LEU A 103 -8.67 15.03 13.09
N PRO A 104 -8.08 15.62 14.14
CA PRO A 104 -8.31 15.20 15.52
C PRO A 104 -9.78 15.32 15.95
N GLN A 105 -10.45 16.41 15.58
CA GLN A 105 -11.86 16.61 15.90
C GLN A 105 -12.76 15.64 15.13
N LEU A 106 -12.47 15.45 13.84
CA LEU A 106 -13.19 14.52 12.98
C LEU A 106 -13.08 13.07 13.48
N LEU A 107 -11.89 12.66 13.91
CA LEU A 107 -11.68 11.34 14.48
C LEU A 107 -12.32 11.16 15.86
N ALA A 108 -12.39 12.21 16.67
CA ALA A 108 -13.09 12.18 17.95
C ALA A 108 -14.58 11.91 17.72
N SER A 109 -15.23 12.67 16.83
CA SER A 109 -16.63 12.46 16.46
C SER A 109 -16.88 11.09 15.83
N ALA A 110 -15.99 10.65 14.95
CA ALA A 110 -16.09 9.33 14.32
C ALA A 110 -16.00 8.18 15.35
N ARG A 111 -15.19 8.32 16.41
CA ARG A 111 -15.10 7.31 17.48
C ARG A 111 -16.37 7.21 18.35
N GLU A 112 -17.10 8.30 18.50
CA GLU A 112 -18.38 8.28 19.23
C GLU A 112 -19.41 7.46 18.48
N GLU A 113 -19.44 7.59 17.14
CA GLU A 113 -20.39 6.87 16.28
C GLU A 113 -19.91 5.45 15.94
N PHE A 114 -18.59 5.27 15.77
CA PHE A 114 -17.94 4.01 15.39
C PHE A 114 -16.83 3.62 16.39
N PRO A 115 -17.18 3.09 17.59
CA PRO A 115 -16.17 2.78 18.63
C PRO A 115 -15.09 1.77 18.21
N ALA A 116 -15.40 0.91 17.23
CA ALA A 116 -14.48 -0.09 16.68
C ALA A 116 -13.60 0.46 15.54
N LEU A 117 -13.68 1.75 15.22
CA LEU A 117 -12.89 2.37 14.16
C LEU A 117 -11.43 2.53 14.59
N HIS A 118 -10.52 1.97 13.81
CA HIS A 118 -9.07 2.09 14.01
C HIS A 118 -8.44 2.80 12.80
N PRO A 119 -8.32 4.13 12.85
CA PRO A 119 -7.73 4.90 11.76
C PRO A 119 -6.21 4.69 11.71
N MET A 120 -5.70 4.34 10.55
CA MET A 120 -4.28 4.39 10.20
C MET A 120 -4.03 5.66 9.42
N LEU A 121 -3.13 6.50 9.91
CA LEU A 121 -2.93 7.86 9.39
C LEU A 121 -1.60 7.97 8.68
N ARG A 122 -1.60 8.60 7.51
CA ARG A 122 -0.41 8.90 6.74
C ARG A 122 -0.44 10.36 6.29
N VAL A 123 0.68 11.07 6.45
CA VAL A 123 0.79 12.47 6.05
C VAL A 123 1.49 12.56 4.70
N GLY A 124 0.94 13.38 3.79
CA GLY A 124 1.52 13.61 2.47
C GLY A 124 0.96 14.88 1.82
N ILE A 125 1.46 15.20 0.65
CA ILE A 125 0.93 16.27 -0.21
C ILE A 125 -0.13 15.71 -1.17
N GLN A 126 -0.93 16.58 -1.79
CA GLN A 126 -2.02 16.16 -2.69
C GLN A 126 -1.61 15.12 -3.72
N PRO A 127 -0.52 15.27 -4.50
CA PRO A 127 -0.14 14.28 -5.51
C PRO A 127 0.20 12.89 -4.92
N GLU A 128 0.79 12.85 -3.71
CA GLU A 128 1.08 11.59 -3.03
C GLU A 128 -0.20 10.92 -2.54
N ILE A 129 -1.13 11.70 -1.97
CA ILE A 129 -2.43 11.22 -1.49
C ILE A 129 -3.25 10.66 -2.65
N GLU A 130 -3.29 11.36 -3.79
CA GLU A 130 -3.96 10.89 -5.01
C GLU A 130 -3.35 9.58 -5.52
N LYS A 131 -2.01 9.49 -5.55
CA LYS A 131 -1.32 8.26 -5.90
C LYS A 131 -1.68 7.12 -4.96
N TRP A 132 -1.63 7.32 -3.64
CA TRP A 132 -1.98 6.29 -2.66
C TRP A 132 -3.42 5.82 -2.77
N LEU A 133 -4.36 6.70 -3.16
CA LEU A 133 -5.74 6.32 -3.46
C LEU A 133 -5.84 5.45 -4.69
N LEU A 134 -5.17 5.81 -5.79
CA LEU A 134 -5.16 5.04 -7.04
C LEU A 134 -4.50 3.67 -6.85
N ASP A 135 -3.43 3.62 -6.05
CA ASP A 135 -2.71 2.38 -5.73
C ASP A 135 -3.40 1.55 -4.62
N ASN A 136 -4.57 1.99 -4.12
CA ASN A 136 -5.28 1.37 -2.99
C ASN A 136 -4.45 1.23 -1.70
N GLU A 137 -3.45 2.09 -1.51
CA GLU A 137 -2.66 2.15 -0.27
C GLU A 137 -3.43 2.83 0.87
N ILE A 138 -4.35 3.73 0.55
CA ILE A 138 -5.27 4.39 1.50
C ILE A 138 -6.70 4.30 0.99
N ASP A 139 -7.66 4.40 1.91
CA ASP A 139 -9.10 4.29 1.63
C ASP A 139 -9.76 5.67 1.51
N LEU A 140 -9.20 6.69 2.16
CA LEU A 140 -9.68 8.05 2.19
C LEU A 140 -8.52 9.04 2.14
N GLY A 141 -8.63 10.05 1.29
CA GLY A 141 -7.72 11.19 1.25
C GLY A 141 -8.42 12.46 1.74
N VAL A 142 -7.79 13.21 2.65
CA VAL A 142 -8.29 14.52 3.11
C VAL A 142 -7.20 15.55 2.93
N THR A 143 -7.35 16.41 1.93
CA THR A 143 -6.30 17.37 1.56
C THR A 143 -6.90 18.67 1.04
N VAL A 144 -6.06 19.70 0.96
CA VAL A 144 -6.40 20.91 0.20
C VAL A 144 -6.24 20.57 -1.27
N ILE A 145 -7.25 20.87 -2.08
CA ILE A 145 -7.24 20.59 -3.51
C ILE A 145 -6.85 21.88 -4.23
N ASP A 146 -5.63 21.91 -4.73
CA ASP A 146 -5.09 23.03 -5.53
C ASP A 146 -5.28 22.79 -7.03
N ALA A 147 -5.40 21.55 -7.47
CA ALA A 147 -5.61 21.15 -8.85
C ALA A 147 -6.75 20.14 -8.94
N LYS A 148 -7.37 20.05 -10.13
CA LYS A 148 -8.46 19.09 -10.36
C LYS A 148 -7.95 17.65 -10.12
N PRO A 149 -8.60 16.87 -9.24
CA PRO A 149 -8.19 15.49 -9.00
C PRO A 149 -8.39 14.61 -10.25
N PRO A 150 -7.67 13.48 -10.34
CA PRO A 150 -7.87 12.47 -11.39
C PRO A 150 -9.33 12.05 -11.51
N PRO A 151 -9.84 11.80 -12.74
CA PRO A 151 -11.25 11.44 -12.94
C PRO A 151 -11.65 10.09 -12.32
N GLU A 152 -10.70 9.25 -12.02
CA GLU A 152 -10.89 7.96 -11.34
C GLU A 152 -11.20 8.14 -9.84
N LEU A 153 -10.87 9.29 -9.27
CA LEU A 153 -11.10 9.59 -7.86
C LEU A 153 -12.41 10.37 -7.67
N LYS A 154 -13.22 9.88 -6.75
CA LYS A 154 -14.42 10.60 -6.31
C LYS A 154 -14.02 11.61 -5.24
N SER A 155 -14.30 12.89 -5.46
CA SER A 155 -14.01 13.97 -4.51
C SER A 155 -15.26 14.69 -4.06
N GLU A 156 -15.25 15.10 -2.79
CA GLU A 156 -16.29 15.91 -2.17
C GLU A 156 -15.65 17.08 -1.43
N LYS A 157 -16.22 18.27 -1.62
CA LYS A 157 -15.75 19.48 -0.95
C LYS A 157 -16.33 19.53 0.47
N LEU A 158 -15.47 19.52 1.48
CA LEU A 158 -15.87 19.59 2.88
C LEU A 158 -15.97 21.03 3.39
N LEU A 159 -15.00 21.88 3.03
CA LEU A 159 -14.96 23.29 3.46
C LEU A 159 -14.09 24.14 2.51
N GLU A 160 -14.18 25.44 2.63
CA GLU A 160 -13.28 26.39 1.97
C GLU A 160 -12.35 27.03 3.01
N LEU A 161 -11.05 26.99 2.72
CA LEU A 161 -10.03 27.65 3.54
C LEU A 161 -9.67 28.98 2.89
N PRO A 162 -9.87 30.13 3.55
CA PRO A 162 -9.40 31.41 3.01
C PRO A 162 -7.87 31.46 3.07
N VAL A 163 -7.24 31.77 1.94
CA VAL A 163 -5.80 32.05 1.89
C VAL A 163 -5.60 33.53 2.19
N VAL A 164 -4.93 33.83 3.27
CA VAL A 164 -4.56 35.22 3.64
C VAL A 164 -3.06 35.36 3.49
N LEU A 165 -2.65 36.31 2.66
CA LEU A 165 -1.26 36.78 2.61
C LEU A 165 -1.02 37.68 3.81
N VAL A 166 -0.07 37.30 4.66
CA VAL A 166 0.41 38.11 5.79
C VAL A 166 1.74 38.71 5.46
#